data_ca1d0dfb67ceee37b9daaa50558d175e
#
_entry.id   ca1d0dfb67ceee37b9daaa50558d175e
#
_cell.length_a   1.000
_cell.length_b   1.000
_cell.length_c   1.000
_cell.angle_alpha   90.00
_cell.angle_beta   90.00
_cell.angle_gamma   90.00
#
_symmetry.space_group_name_H-M   'P 1'
#
loop_
_entity.id
_entity.type
_entity.pdbx_description
1 polymer ?
#
loop_
_entity_poly.entity_id
_entity_poly.type
_entity_poly.pdbx_seq_one_letter_code
_entity_poly.pdbx_strand_id
1 'polypeptide(L)'
;MGDVDVVALRSVSLTIRGGELLVILGASGSGKSTLLNILGGLDVPSTGTVSFRGTDLTHATDAKLTAFRRKSVGFVFQFYNIIPSLTALENVKLVTDIADDPMDAREALQLVGLEDRMHHFPSQMSGGEQQRVAIARAIAKKPDVLLCDEPTGALDYSTGVKVLDVIEHVHRQLDATVALITHNAGIADMADRVIKMRSGEIVEEYTNATRKTPAELIW
;
A
#
# COMPACT_ATOMS: atom_id res chain seq x y z
N MET A 1 35.65 1.67 -6.63
CA MET A 1 34.83 1.13 -5.53
C MET A 1 34.15 -0.09 -6.10
N GLY A 2 34.41 -1.28 -5.54
CA GLY A 2 33.78 -2.50 -6.04
C GLY A 2 32.29 -2.50 -5.70
N ASP A 3 31.46 -2.91 -6.67
CA ASP A 3 30.04 -3.15 -6.42
C ASP A 3 29.90 -4.26 -5.38
N VAL A 4 29.30 -3.96 -4.25
CA VAL A 4 28.98 -4.95 -3.23
C VAL A 4 27.54 -5.37 -3.49
N ASP A 5 27.35 -6.62 -3.90
CA ASP A 5 26.02 -7.21 -4.08
C ASP A 5 25.31 -7.28 -2.73
N VAL A 6 24.19 -6.57 -2.61
CA VAL A 6 23.33 -6.60 -1.44
C VAL A 6 22.14 -7.52 -1.71
N VAL A 7 22.09 -8.65 -1.01
CA VAL A 7 20.97 -9.59 -1.08
C VAL A 7 19.80 -9.03 -0.26
N ALA A 8 18.83 -8.42 -0.93
CA ALA A 8 17.67 -7.80 -0.27
C ALA A 8 16.62 -8.82 0.19
N LEU A 9 16.41 -9.91 -0.57
CA LEU A 9 15.49 -11.00 -0.24
C LEU A 9 16.20 -12.34 -0.37
N ARG A 10 15.92 -13.27 0.56
CA ARG A 10 16.54 -14.61 0.64
C ARG A 10 15.43 -15.66 0.73
N SER A 11 15.19 -16.37 -0.37
CA SER A 11 14.23 -17.50 -0.41
C SER A 11 12.86 -17.16 0.18
N VAL A 12 12.34 -15.98 -0.09
CA VAL A 12 11.00 -15.55 0.36
C VAL A 12 9.94 -16.27 -0.48
N SER A 13 9.04 -16.99 0.19
CA SER A 13 7.84 -17.56 -0.41
C SER A 13 6.62 -17.02 0.31
N LEU A 14 5.74 -16.33 -0.43
CA LEU A 14 4.56 -15.66 0.13
C LEU A 14 3.39 -15.77 -0.85
N THR A 15 2.22 -16.11 -0.31
CA THR A 15 0.96 -16.00 -1.02
C THR A 15 0.07 -14.97 -0.32
N ILE A 16 -0.40 -13.95 -1.04
CA ILE A 16 -1.40 -13.00 -0.55
C ILE A 16 -2.77 -13.48 -1.01
N ARG A 17 -3.72 -13.60 -0.08
CA ARG A 17 -5.07 -14.08 -0.35
C ARG A 17 -5.97 -12.92 -0.74
N GLY A 18 -6.91 -13.15 -1.67
CA GLY A 18 -7.90 -12.14 -2.01
C GLY A 18 -8.74 -11.75 -0.80
N GLY A 19 -8.99 -10.44 -0.60
CA GLY A 19 -9.78 -9.91 0.50
C GLY A 19 -9.12 -9.97 1.87
N GLU A 20 -7.80 -10.30 2.00
CA GLU A 20 -7.12 -10.22 3.31
C GLU A 20 -6.48 -8.85 3.55
N LEU A 21 -6.41 -8.44 4.80
CA LEU A 21 -5.53 -7.40 5.29
C LEU A 21 -4.28 -8.07 5.87
N LEU A 22 -3.18 -8.03 5.12
CA LEU A 22 -1.88 -8.57 5.49
C LEU A 22 -0.99 -7.46 6.03
N VAL A 23 -0.38 -7.66 7.20
CA VAL A 23 0.70 -6.79 7.70
C VAL A 23 2.04 -7.51 7.62
N ILE A 24 3.02 -6.84 7.03
CA ILE A 24 4.40 -7.31 6.94
C ILE A 24 5.27 -6.45 7.85
N LEU A 25 5.69 -7.03 8.97
CA LEU A 25 6.52 -6.39 9.98
C LEU A 25 8.01 -6.62 9.74
N GLY A 26 8.83 -5.67 10.12
CA GLY A 26 10.27 -5.86 10.19
C GLY A 26 11.01 -4.54 10.40
N ALA A 27 12.22 -4.60 10.88
CA ALA A 27 13.09 -3.43 11.03
C ALA A 27 13.41 -2.79 9.68
N SER A 28 13.92 -1.56 9.69
CA SER A 28 14.45 -0.91 8.48
C SER A 28 15.55 -1.79 7.87
N GLY A 29 15.58 -1.90 6.54
CA GLY A 29 16.52 -2.75 5.82
C GLY A 29 16.22 -4.26 5.85
N SER A 30 15.08 -4.71 6.39
CA SER A 30 14.73 -6.14 6.40
C SER A 30 14.22 -6.71 5.07
N GLY A 31 14.13 -5.89 4.01
CA GLY A 31 13.67 -6.32 2.67
C GLY A 31 12.20 -6.05 2.36
N LYS A 32 11.42 -5.44 3.28
CA LYS A 32 9.98 -5.20 3.12
C LYS A 32 9.62 -4.38 1.88
N SER A 33 10.27 -3.22 1.68
CA SER A 33 9.99 -2.36 0.52
C SER A 33 10.40 -3.02 -0.80
N THR A 34 11.50 -3.81 -0.80
CA THR A 34 11.89 -4.62 -1.97
C THR A 34 10.82 -5.66 -2.29
N LEU A 35 10.32 -6.38 -1.27
CA LEU A 35 9.23 -7.34 -1.44
C LEU A 35 7.97 -6.66 -2.00
N LEU A 36 7.59 -5.51 -1.43
CA LEU A 36 6.41 -4.75 -1.87
C LEU A 36 6.57 -4.24 -3.31
N ASN A 37 7.77 -3.78 -3.70
CA ASN A 37 8.05 -3.34 -5.05
C ASN A 37 7.93 -4.49 -6.07
N ILE A 38 8.40 -5.68 -5.70
CA ILE A 38 8.27 -6.89 -6.55
C ILE A 38 6.80 -7.29 -6.66
N LEU A 39 6.06 -7.34 -5.55
CA LEU A 39 4.62 -7.64 -5.52
C LEU A 39 3.82 -6.65 -6.38
N GLY A 40 4.21 -5.38 -6.37
CA GLY A 40 3.58 -4.32 -7.15
C GLY A 40 4.08 -4.20 -8.59
N GLY A 41 5.05 -5.01 -9.03
CA GLY A 41 5.62 -4.94 -10.37
C GLY A 41 6.41 -3.64 -10.64
N LEU A 42 6.94 -3.01 -9.58
CA LEU A 42 7.89 -1.89 -9.70
C LEU A 42 9.32 -2.40 -9.87
N ASP A 43 9.57 -3.63 -9.43
CA ASP A 43 10.85 -4.32 -9.55
C ASP A 43 10.61 -5.78 -9.94
N VAL A 44 11.66 -6.47 -10.38
CA VAL A 44 11.63 -7.90 -10.74
C VAL A 44 12.60 -8.68 -9.85
N PRO A 45 12.27 -9.91 -9.47
CA PRO A 45 13.17 -10.72 -8.66
C PRO A 45 14.38 -11.16 -9.50
N SER A 46 15.59 -11.20 -8.89
CA SER A 46 16.78 -11.76 -9.54
C SER A 46 16.63 -13.27 -9.80
N THR A 47 15.92 -13.98 -8.92
CA THR A 47 15.61 -15.42 -9.04
C THR A 47 14.24 -15.70 -8.41
N GLY A 48 13.65 -16.85 -8.74
CA GLY A 48 12.32 -17.21 -8.25
C GLY A 48 11.21 -16.78 -9.19
N THR A 49 9.96 -16.80 -8.73
CA THR A 49 8.77 -16.54 -9.54
C THR A 49 7.80 -15.61 -8.83
N VAL A 50 7.13 -14.76 -9.61
CA VAL A 50 6.02 -13.91 -9.16
C VAL A 50 4.81 -14.15 -10.04
N SER A 51 3.67 -14.42 -9.44
CA SER A 51 2.42 -14.60 -10.19
C SER A 51 1.28 -13.80 -9.57
N PHE A 52 0.38 -13.31 -10.39
CA PHE A 52 -0.84 -12.65 -9.98
C PHE A 52 -2.06 -13.31 -10.67
N ARG A 53 -2.98 -13.88 -9.87
CA ARG A 53 -4.17 -14.60 -10.39
C ARG A 53 -3.83 -15.60 -11.50
N GLY A 54 -2.77 -16.39 -11.29
CA GLY A 54 -2.29 -17.38 -12.26
C GLY A 54 -1.51 -16.82 -13.46
N THR A 55 -1.35 -15.50 -13.56
CA THR A 55 -0.52 -14.87 -14.59
C THR A 55 0.91 -14.73 -14.08
N ASP A 56 1.87 -15.29 -14.80
CA ASP A 56 3.30 -15.12 -14.49
C ASP A 56 3.75 -13.69 -14.82
N LEU A 57 4.32 -13.03 -13.81
CA LEU A 57 4.90 -11.68 -13.89
C LEU A 57 6.43 -11.70 -13.81
N THR A 58 7.06 -12.85 -13.58
CA THR A 58 8.50 -12.97 -13.31
C THR A 58 9.36 -12.37 -14.42
N HIS A 59 8.99 -12.66 -15.67
CA HIS A 59 9.68 -12.17 -16.87
C HIS A 59 8.77 -11.27 -17.72
N ALA A 60 7.80 -10.59 -17.06
CA ALA A 60 6.90 -9.69 -17.76
C ALA A 60 7.68 -8.49 -18.32
N THR A 61 7.34 -8.06 -19.53
CA THR A 61 7.88 -6.84 -20.14
C THR A 61 7.41 -5.61 -19.36
N ASP A 62 8.14 -4.48 -19.50
CA ASP A 62 7.74 -3.20 -18.88
C ASP A 62 6.31 -2.78 -19.25
N ALA A 63 5.89 -3.06 -20.49
CA ALA A 63 4.52 -2.79 -20.94
C ALA A 63 3.49 -3.64 -20.16
N LYS A 64 3.77 -4.93 -19.92
CA LYS A 64 2.94 -5.82 -19.11
C LYS A 64 2.88 -5.38 -17.65
N LEU A 65 4.03 -5.05 -17.05
CA LEU A 65 4.11 -4.57 -15.67
C LEU A 65 3.38 -3.22 -15.51
N THR A 66 3.49 -2.34 -16.51
CA THR A 66 2.75 -1.07 -16.53
C THR A 66 1.24 -1.29 -16.61
N ALA A 67 0.78 -2.22 -17.46
CA ALA A 67 -0.64 -2.58 -17.54
C ALA A 67 -1.14 -3.21 -16.23
N PHE A 68 -0.34 -4.08 -15.59
CA PHE A 68 -0.62 -4.68 -14.30
C PHE A 68 -0.76 -3.61 -13.20
N ARG A 69 0.20 -2.69 -13.08
CA ARG A 69 0.13 -1.58 -12.11
C ARG A 69 -1.07 -0.69 -12.34
N ARG A 70 -1.35 -0.34 -13.60
CA ARG A 70 -2.49 0.51 -13.96
C ARG A 70 -3.82 -0.10 -13.54
N LYS A 71 -3.99 -1.40 -13.79
CA LYS A 71 -5.27 -2.10 -13.57
C LYS A 71 -5.42 -2.62 -12.14
N SER A 72 -4.40 -3.28 -11.60
CA SER A 72 -4.57 -4.16 -10.44
C SER A 72 -3.93 -3.67 -9.16
N VAL A 73 -3.00 -2.69 -9.19
CA VAL A 73 -2.22 -2.31 -8.01
C VAL A 73 -2.44 -0.85 -7.62
N GLY A 74 -2.93 -0.59 -6.41
CA GLY A 74 -2.90 0.72 -5.76
C GLY A 74 -1.67 0.85 -4.87
N PHE A 75 -0.93 1.96 -4.96
CA PHE A 75 0.21 2.24 -4.09
C PHE A 75 -0.07 3.40 -3.14
N VAL A 76 0.27 3.21 -1.87
CA VAL A 76 0.30 4.24 -0.82
C VAL A 76 1.70 4.25 -0.23
N PHE A 77 2.40 5.38 -0.32
CA PHE A 77 3.78 5.54 0.15
C PHE A 77 3.86 6.40 1.41
N GLN A 78 4.92 6.26 2.18
CA GLN A 78 5.20 7.01 3.40
C GLN A 78 5.21 8.54 3.18
N PHE A 79 5.73 9.01 2.04
CA PHE A 79 5.85 10.42 1.69
C PHE A 79 4.79 10.89 0.69
N TYR A 80 3.61 10.27 0.72
CA TYR A 80 2.38 10.63 0.00
C TYR A 80 2.51 10.58 -1.54
N ASN A 81 3.61 11.05 -2.12
CA ASN A 81 3.88 11.12 -3.57
C ASN A 81 2.76 11.80 -4.37
N ILE A 82 2.11 12.81 -3.78
CA ILE A 82 1.11 13.64 -4.45
C ILE A 82 1.79 14.79 -5.18
N ILE A 83 1.16 15.29 -6.23
CA ILE A 83 1.70 16.39 -7.05
C ILE A 83 1.33 17.71 -6.39
N PRO A 84 2.32 18.53 -5.94
CA PRO A 84 2.06 19.70 -5.12
C PRO A 84 1.39 20.86 -5.88
N SER A 85 1.48 20.89 -7.21
CA SER A 85 0.84 21.89 -8.07
C SER A 85 -0.60 21.57 -8.46
N LEU A 86 -1.12 20.41 -8.02
CA LEU A 86 -2.49 19.97 -8.29
C LEU A 86 -3.29 19.96 -6.99
N THR A 87 -4.57 20.26 -7.08
CA THR A 87 -5.53 20.10 -5.98
C THR A 87 -5.72 18.62 -5.60
N ALA A 88 -6.35 18.33 -4.47
CA ALA A 88 -6.69 16.96 -4.07
C ALA A 88 -7.49 16.24 -5.17
N LEU A 89 -8.51 16.90 -5.74
CA LEU A 89 -9.33 16.32 -6.80
C LEU A 89 -8.52 16.04 -8.08
N GLU A 90 -7.65 16.96 -8.50
CA GLU A 90 -6.80 16.79 -9.68
C GLU A 90 -5.78 15.67 -9.49
N ASN A 91 -5.21 15.51 -8.27
CA ASN A 91 -4.33 14.39 -7.93
C ASN A 91 -5.02 13.03 -8.09
N VAL A 92 -6.30 12.93 -7.74
CA VAL A 92 -7.08 11.70 -7.93
C VAL A 92 -7.45 11.51 -9.40
N LYS A 93 -7.83 12.57 -10.12
CA LYS A 93 -8.19 12.53 -11.55
C LYS A 93 -7.06 11.99 -12.43
N LEU A 94 -5.79 12.21 -12.08
CA LEU A 94 -4.66 11.68 -12.83
C LEU A 94 -4.74 10.16 -13.07
N VAL A 95 -5.29 9.41 -12.11
CA VAL A 95 -5.41 7.95 -12.25
C VAL A 95 -6.75 7.55 -12.83
N THR A 96 -7.83 8.31 -12.58
CA THR A 96 -9.14 8.03 -13.19
C THR A 96 -9.13 8.24 -14.69
N ASP A 97 -8.36 9.22 -15.19
CA ASP A 97 -8.25 9.52 -16.61
C ASP A 97 -7.54 8.42 -17.43
N ILE A 98 -6.80 7.53 -16.77
CA ILE A 98 -6.06 6.43 -17.44
C ILE A 98 -6.57 5.03 -17.07
N ALA A 99 -7.51 4.92 -16.15
CA ALA A 99 -8.10 3.63 -15.73
C ALA A 99 -9.27 3.24 -16.66
N ASP A 100 -9.51 1.93 -16.78
CA ASP A 100 -10.55 1.40 -17.68
C ASP A 100 -11.98 1.58 -17.10
N ASP A 101 -12.15 1.39 -15.78
CA ASP A 101 -13.44 1.53 -15.05
C ASP A 101 -13.20 2.17 -13.68
N PRO A 102 -12.80 3.46 -13.64
CA PRO A 102 -12.51 4.11 -12.37
C PRO A 102 -13.78 4.43 -11.57
N MET A 103 -13.58 4.59 -10.26
CA MET A 103 -14.50 5.29 -9.39
C MET A 103 -14.50 6.78 -9.74
N ASP A 104 -15.59 7.50 -9.49
CA ASP A 104 -15.56 8.97 -9.57
C ASP A 104 -14.53 9.54 -8.57
N ALA A 105 -13.73 10.51 -9.03
CA ALA A 105 -12.68 11.07 -8.17
C ALA A 105 -13.21 11.78 -6.92
N ARG A 106 -14.44 12.30 -6.96
CA ARG A 106 -15.11 12.91 -5.79
C ARG A 106 -15.56 11.83 -4.82
N GLU A 107 -16.10 10.72 -5.33
CA GLU A 107 -16.49 9.56 -4.53
C GLU A 107 -15.26 8.98 -3.80
N ALA A 108 -14.12 8.85 -4.48
CA ALA A 108 -12.87 8.40 -3.86
C ALA A 108 -12.42 9.33 -2.72
N LEU A 109 -12.56 10.66 -2.89
CA LEU A 109 -12.24 11.63 -1.83
C LEU A 109 -13.25 11.60 -0.68
N GLN A 110 -14.52 11.35 -0.94
CA GLN A 110 -15.53 11.16 0.10
C GLN A 110 -15.25 9.92 0.95
N LEU A 111 -14.88 8.79 0.34
CA LEU A 111 -14.50 7.56 1.06
C LEU A 111 -13.37 7.76 2.07
N VAL A 112 -12.49 8.73 1.83
CA VAL A 112 -11.38 9.04 2.73
C VAL A 112 -11.66 10.27 3.62
N GLY A 113 -12.91 10.81 3.61
CA GLY A 113 -13.34 11.95 4.43
C GLY A 113 -12.66 13.27 4.04
N LEU A 114 -12.59 13.56 2.73
CA LEU A 114 -12.00 14.78 2.17
C LEU A 114 -12.93 15.53 1.21
N GLU A 115 -14.24 15.37 1.35
CA GLU A 115 -15.24 16.06 0.52
C GLU A 115 -15.11 17.59 0.57
N ASP A 116 -14.81 18.16 1.74
CA ASP A 116 -14.64 19.59 1.94
C ASP A 116 -13.23 20.11 1.55
N ARG A 117 -12.33 19.22 1.16
CA ARG A 117 -10.92 19.50 0.82
C ARG A 117 -10.56 19.27 -0.64
N MET A 118 -11.53 18.92 -1.48
CA MET A 118 -11.30 18.55 -2.90
C MET A 118 -10.52 19.59 -3.71
N HIS A 119 -10.74 20.87 -3.42
CA HIS A 119 -10.13 21.98 -4.13
C HIS A 119 -8.90 22.58 -3.44
N HIS A 120 -8.42 21.96 -2.36
CA HIS A 120 -7.21 22.40 -1.66
C HIS A 120 -5.96 21.81 -2.32
N PHE A 121 -4.90 22.62 -2.35
CA PHE A 121 -3.57 22.17 -2.75
C PHE A 121 -2.87 21.48 -1.56
N PRO A 122 -1.91 20.58 -1.82
CA PRO A 122 -1.15 19.91 -0.75
C PRO A 122 -0.55 20.85 0.28
N SER A 123 -0.11 22.04 -0.12
CA SER A 123 0.42 23.08 0.79
C SER A 123 -0.60 23.64 1.80
N GLN A 124 -1.88 23.40 1.57
CA GLN A 124 -3.00 23.82 2.41
C GLN A 124 -3.55 22.68 3.26
N MET A 125 -2.91 21.50 3.22
CA MET A 125 -3.37 20.25 3.84
C MET A 125 -2.35 19.75 4.86
N SER A 126 -2.85 19.19 5.96
CA SER A 126 -2.03 18.45 6.92
C SER A 126 -1.43 17.20 6.30
N GLY A 127 -0.36 16.64 6.90
CA GLY A 127 0.24 15.39 6.44
C GLY A 127 -0.75 14.23 6.35
N GLY A 128 -1.64 14.11 7.34
CA GLY A 128 -2.70 13.08 7.30
C GLY A 128 -3.75 13.30 6.22
N GLU A 129 -4.09 14.55 5.89
CA GLU A 129 -4.96 14.85 4.75
C GLU A 129 -4.27 14.51 3.42
N GLN A 130 -2.99 14.85 3.28
CA GLN A 130 -2.19 14.49 2.11
C GLN A 130 -2.09 12.96 1.94
N GLN A 131 -1.91 12.22 3.03
CA GLN A 131 -1.89 10.75 3.00
C GLN A 131 -3.26 10.19 2.57
N ARG A 132 -4.36 10.77 3.04
CA ARG A 132 -5.69 10.37 2.60
C ARG A 132 -5.95 10.70 1.13
N VAL A 133 -5.40 11.79 0.58
CA VAL A 133 -5.41 12.05 -0.89
C VAL A 133 -4.64 10.95 -1.62
N ALA A 134 -3.49 10.52 -1.12
CA ALA A 134 -2.73 9.43 -1.72
C ALA A 134 -3.50 8.10 -1.71
N ILE A 135 -4.24 7.82 -0.63
CA ILE A 135 -5.13 6.65 -0.54
C ILE A 135 -6.28 6.79 -1.55
N ALA A 136 -6.98 7.93 -1.59
CA ALA A 136 -8.05 8.17 -2.56
C ALA A 136 -7.57 7.96 -4.00
N ARG A 137 -6.40 8.49 -4.35
CA ARG A 137 -5.77 8.28 -5.64
C ARG A 137 -5.48 6.79 -5.92
N ALA A 138 -5.00 6.06 -4.91
CA ALA A 138 -4.67 4.65 -5.07
C ALA A 138 -5.91 3.78 -5.33
N ILE A 139 -7.05 4.09 -4.66
CA ILE A 139 -8.29 3.31 -4.76
C ILE A 139 -9.21 3.73 -5.91
N ALA A 140 -9.06 4.95 -6.43
CA ALA A 140 -9.95 5.49 -7.47
C ALA A 140 -10.01 4.65 -8.74
N LYS A 141 -8.98 3.88 -9.03
CA LYS A 141 -8.95 2.94 -10.16
C LYS A 141 -9.48 1.53 -9.82
N LYS A 142 -10.06 1.32 -8.62
CA LYS A 142 -10.58 0.04 -8.12
C LYS A 142 -9.56 -1.09 -8.23
N PRO A 143 -8.37 -0.97 -7.61
CA PRO A 143 -7.32 -1.97 -7.73
C PRO A 143 -7.70 -3.28 -7.04
N ASP A 144 -7.16 -4.41 -7.51
CA ASP A 144 -7.31 -5.71 -6.86
C ASP A 144 -6.51 -5.79 -5.54
N VAL A 145 -5.41 -5.05 -5.46
CA VAL A 145 -4.55 -5.00 -4.26
C VAL A 145 -4.06 -3.59 -3.97
N LEU A 146 -4.16 -3.19 -2.70
CA LEU A 146 -3.61 -1.96 -2.17
C LEU A 146 -2.31 -2.26 -1.42
N LEU A 147 -1.20 -1.74 -1.91
CA LEU A 147 0.14 -1.91 -1.33
C LEU A 147 0.51 -0.63 -0.57
N CYS A 148 0.67 -0.73 0.75
CA CYS A 148 0.95 0.40 1.64
C CYS A 148 2.37 0.28 2.21
N ASP A 149 3.26 1.20 1.83
CA ASP A 149 4.63 1.29 2.36
C ASP A 149 4.69 2.32 3.48
N GLU A 150 4.75 1.86 4.74
CA GLU A 150 4.84 2.70 5.96
C GLU A 150 3.82 3.86 5.96
N PRO A 151 2.51 3.59 5.77
CA PRO A 151 1.52 4.65 5.51
C PRO A 151 1.34 5.65 6.66
N THR A 152 1.84 5.34 7.86
CA THR A 152 1.80 6.19 9.05
C THR A 152 3.19 6.69 9.47
N GLY A 153 4.27 6.30 8.79
CA GLY A 153 5.63 6.53 9.23
C GLY A 153 6.09 8.00 9.30
N ALA A 154 5.38 8.92 8.64
CA ALA A 154 5.64 10.35 8.65
C ALA A 154 4.60 11.14 9.48
N LEU A 155 3.75 10.46 10.27
CA LEU A 155 2.62 11.05 10.97
C LEU A 155 2.76 10.88 12.49
N ASP A 156 2.14 11.80 13.24
CA ASP A 156 1.91 11.60 14.67
C ASP A 156 0.90 10.47 14.91
N TYR A 157 0.88 9.94 16.13
CA TYR A 157 0.01 8.83 16.52
C TYR A 157 -1.46 9.07 16.19
N SER A 158 -2.03 10.22 16.59
CA SER A 158 -3.46 10.50 16.42
C SER A 158 -3.87 10.60 14.95
N THR A 159 -2.99 11.15 14.13
CA THR A 159 -3.16 11.25 12.68
C THR A 159 -2.94 9.89 12.01
N GLY A 160 -1.98 9.10 12.51
CA GLY A 160 -1.74 7.73 12.05
C GLY A 160 -2.94 6.82 12.26
N VAL A 161 -3.60 6.87 13.44
CA VAL A 161 -4.85 6.13 13.71
C VAL A 161 -5.92 6.46 12.65
N LYS A 162 -6.13 7.74 12.35
CA LYS A 162 -7.12 8.16 11.33
C LYS A 162 -6.80 7.63 9.93
N VAL A 163 -5.52 7.56 9.57
CA VAL A 163 -5.09 7.00 8.28
C VAL A 163 -5.32 5.49 8.24
N LEU A 164 -5.05 4.77 9.33
CA LEU A 164 -5.35 3.34 9.42
C LEU A 164 -6.85 3.07 9.40
N ASP A 165 -7.68 3.90 10.04
CA ASP A 165 -9.15 3.82 9.95
C ASP A 165 -9.64 3.94 8.51
N VAL A 166 -9.05 4.84 7.73
CA VAL A 166 -9.38 4.99 6.31
C VAL A 166 -8.95 3.76 5.52
N ILE A 167 -7.76 3.20 5.76
CA ILE A 167 -7.30 1.98 5.08
C ILE A 167 -8.24 0.80 5.42
N GLU A 168 -8.62 0.63 6.68
CA GLU A 168 -9.56 -0.41 7.10
C GLU A 168 -10.96 -0.20 6.51
N HIS A 169 -11.45 1.04 6.48
CA HIS A 169 -12.73 1.37 5.86
C HIS A 169 -12.74 1.01 4.37
N VAL A 170 -11.71 1.41 3.65
CA VAL A 170 -11.53 1.07 2.22
C VAL A 170 -11.44 -0.44 2.01
N HIS A 171 -10.66 -1.15 2.82
CA HIS A 171 -10.56 -2.60 2.77
C HIS A 171 -11.94 -3.27 2.88
N ARG A 172 -12.76 -2.86 3.84
CA ARG A 172 -14.10 -3.41 4.07
C ARG A 172 -15.11 -3.02 2.99
N GLN A 173 -15.10 -1.75 2.55
CA GLN A 173 -16.09 -1.24 1.61
C GLN A 173 -15.88 -1.75 0.18
N LEU A 174 -14.63 -1.94 -0.22
CA LEU A 174 -14.28 -2.35 -1.58
C LEU A 174 -13.89 -3.83 -1.69
N ASP A 175 -13.93 -4.59 -0.58
CA ASP A 175 -13.40 -5.96 -0.49
C ASP A 175 -11.97 -6.06 -1.06
N ALA A 176 -11.19 -4.99 -0.86
CA ALA A 176 -9.86 -4.85 -1.43
C ALA A 176 -8.84 -5.67 -0.63
N THR A 177 -7.97 -6.40 -1.32
CA THR A 177 -6.79 -7.00 -0.67
C THR A 177 -5.82 -5.89 -0.27
N VAL A 178 -5.36 -5.88 0.99
CA VAL A 178 -4.40 -4.89 1.49
C VAL A 178 -3.13 -5.58 1.97
N ALA A 179 -1.97 -5.14 1.49
CA ALA A 179 -0.68 -5.51 2.06
C ALA A 179 0.01 -4.24 2.59
N LEU A 180 0.15 -4.16 3.91
CA LEU A 180 0.73 -3.02 4.62
C LEU A 180 2.06 -3.42 5.22
N ILE A 181 3.13 -2.74 4.82
CA ILE A 181 4.44 -2.93 5.46
C ILE A 181 4.68 -1.84 6.48
N THR A 182 5.23 -2.24 7.65
CA THR A 182 5.58 -1.31 8.73
C THR A 182 6.66 -1.89 9.63
N HIS A 183 7.34 -1.03 10.35
CA HIS A 183 8.21 -1.42 11.47
C HIS A 183 7.50 -1.33 12.82
N ASN A 184 6.24 -0.87 12.84
CA ASN A 184 5.48 -0.67 14.05
C ASN A 184 4.66 -1.92 14.41
N ALA A 185 5.07 -2.61 15.49
CA ALA A 185 4.46 -3.88 15.90
C ALA A 185 2.99 -3.74 16.33
N GLY A 186 2.58 -2.57 16.86
CA GLY A 186 1.20 -2.36 17.29
C GLY A 186 0.18 -2.41 16.14
N ILE A 187 0.62 -2.07 14.93
CA ILE A 187 -0.27 -2.13 13.75
C ILE A 187 -0.62 -3.57 13.35
N ALA A 188 0.21 -4.55 13.74
CA ALA A 188 -0.05 -5.96 13.44
C ALA A 188 -1.40 -6.48 13.97
N ASP A 189 -1.88 -5.94 15.08
CA ASP A 189 -3.10 -6.39 15.73
C ASP A 189 -4.38 -6.12 14.90
N MET A 190 -4.32 -5.22 13.90
CA MET A 190 -5.46 -4.96 13.00
C MET A 190 -5.52 -5.90 11.78
N ALA A 191 -4.47 -6.68 11.53
CA ALA A 191 -4.38 -7.55 10.37
C ALA A 191 -5.17 -8.85 10.53
N ASP A 192 -5.57 -9.46 9.40
CA ASP A 192 -6.02 -10.86 9.39
C ASP A 192 -4.82 -11.78 9.60
N ARG A 193 -3.71 -11.48 8.91
CA ARG A 193 -2.47 -12.25 8.95
C ARG A 193 -1.26 -11.33 9.04
N VAL A 194 -0.25 -11.80 9.75
CA VAL A 194 1.00 -11.07 9.98
C VAL A 194 2.18 -11.90 9.54
N ILE A 195 3.11 -11.27 8.84
CA ILE A 195 4.39 -11.82 8.44
C ILE A 195 5.49 -10.97 9.05
N LYS A 196 6.47 -11.62 9.72
CA LYS A 196 7.66 -10.92 10.22
C LYS A 196 8.85 -11.19 9.31
N MET A 197 9.49 -10.12 8.88
CA MET A 197 10.71 -10.18 8.06
C MET A 197 11.94 -9.73 8.84
N ARG A 198 13.05 -10.45 8.64
CA ARG A 198 14.36 -10.11 9.17
C ARG A 198 15.45 -10.51 8.19
N SER A 199 16.33 -9.56 7.84
CA SER A 199 17.48 -9.79 6.95
C SER A 199 17.14 -10.46 5.62
N GLY A 200 16.00 -10.07 5.03
CA GLY A 200 15.54 -10.58 3.73
C GLY A 200 14.77 -11.89 3.78
N GLU A 201 14.46 -12.41 4.95
CA GLU A 201 13.75 -13.69 5.14
C GLU A 201 12.45 -13.51 5.90
N ILE A 202 11.45 -14.37 5.65
CA ILE A 202 10.27 -14.52 6.50
C ILE A 202 10.67 -15.41 7.67
N VAL A 203 10.60 -14.85 8.89
CA VAL A 203 10.99 -15.57 10.12
C VAL A 203 9.81 -16.03 10.95
N GLU A 204 8.65 -15.44 10.74
CA GLU A 204 7.42 -15.81 11.45
C GLU A 204 6.20 -15.46 10.60
N GLU A 205 5.17 -16.27 10.68
CA GLU A 205 3.85 -16.03 10.09
C GLU A 205 2.78 -16.49 11.07
N TYR A 206 1.76 -15.65 11.30
CA TYR A 206 0.61 -16.00 12.14
C TYR A 206 -0.66 -15.29 11.69
N THR A 207 -1.80 -15.78 12.14
CA THR A 207 -3.13 -15.21 11.90
C THR A 207 -3.69 -14.71 13.24
N ASN A 208 -4.25 -13.52 13.26
CA ASN A 208 -4.94 -13.00 14.43
C ASN A 208 -6.31 -13.69 14.57
N ALA A 209 -6.61 -14.20 15.75
CA ALA A 209 -7.92 -14.79 16.04
C ALA A 209 -9.03 -13.73 16.05
N THR A 210 -8.67 -12.50 16.43
CA THR A 210 -9.57 -11.32 16.45
C THR A 210 -8.74 -10.11 16.07
N ARG A 211 -9.25 -9.31 15.14
CA ARG A 211 -8.62 -8.06 14.72
C ARG A 211 -9.02 -6.94 15.67
N LYS A 212 -8.06 -6.08 16.02
CA LYS A 212 -8.35 -4.81 16.70
C LYS A 212 -8.74 -3.75 15.68
N THR A 213 -9.58 -2.82 16.09
CA THR A 213 -9.81 -1.59 15.33
C THR A 213 -8.60 -0.65 15.47
N PRO A 214 -8.36 0.26 14.51
CA PRO A 214 -7.25 1.22 14.61
C PRO A 214 -7.26 2.06 15.89
N ALA A 215 -8.43 2.36 16.44
CA ALA A 215 -8.57 3.09 17.70
C ALA A 215 -8.10 2.31 18.95
N GLU A 216 -8.01 0.98 18.87
CA GLU A 216 -7.55 0.09 19.96
C GLU A 216 -6.05 -0.21 19.87
N LEU A 217 -5.38 0.23 18.79
CA LEU A 217 -3.94 0.00 18.60
C LEU A 217 -3.13 0.90 19.53
N ILE A 218 -1.99 0.38 19.96
CA ILE A 218 -1.00 1.13 20.77
C ILE A 218 0.37 0.92 20.13
N TRP A 219 1.04 2.00 19.74
CA TRP A 219 2.39 1.99 19.17
C TRP A 219 3.19 3.24 19.49
#